data_16e7a1c422afa2454feafcb3711226da
#
_entry.id   16e7a1c422afa2454feafcb3711226da
#
_cell.length_a   1.000
_cell.length_b   1.000
_cell.length_c   1.000
_cell.angle_alpha   90.00
_cell.angle_beta   90.00
_cell.angle_gamma   90.00
#
_symmetry.space_group_name_H-M   'P 1'
#
loop_
_entity.id
_entity.type
_entity.pdbx_description
1 polymer ?
#
loop_
_entity_poly.entity_id
_entity_poly.type
_entity_poly.pdbx_seq_one_letter_code
_entity_poly.pdbx_strand_id
1 'polypeptide(L)'
;MKRPHIVFLDAHTLNPGDLDWKCIKDLGEFTAYERTERENIISRSIEADIIITNKTVLRREHFEKLPKLRLICVAATGFDVIDVAAAREFGIPVCNCAGYGTRAVAQMVVAHLLEVANRVGHYTAACHSGFWSQQNDFCSWNNPLMELQDKKMGVIGFGNIGREVINLLRPFGMLLFAVTSK
;
A
#
# COMPACT_ATOMS: atom_id res chain seq x y z
N MET A 1 0.32 21.90 -28.90
CA MET A 1 0.64 20.47 -28.76
C MET A 1 -0.64 19.70 -28.51
N LYS A 2 -0.79 18.50 -29.10
CA LYS A 2 -1.95 17.64 -28.81
C LYS A 2 -1.87 17.20 -27.34
N ARG A 3 -2.97 17.29 -26.61
CA ARG A 3 -3.02 16.83 -25.19
C ARG A 3 -2.84 15.30 -25.17
N PRO A 4 -2.05 14.73 -24.24
CA PRO A 4 -1.87 13.29 -24.14
C PRO A 4 -3.18 12.60 -23.70
N HIS A 5 -3.41 11.40 -24.22
CA HIS A 5 -4.49 10.53 -23.76
C HIS A 5 -4.00 9.69 -22.59
N ILE A 6 -4.58 9.88 -21.42
CA ILE A 6 -4.20 9.25 -20.15
C ILE A 6 -5.30 8.26 -19.77
N VAL A 7 -4.92 6.99 -19.60
CA VAL A 7 -5.86 5.92 -19.21
C VAL A 7 -5.45 5.34 -17.86
N PHE A 8 -6.38 5.33 -16.90
CA PHE A 8 -6.21 4.61 -15.63
C PHE A 8 -7.01 3.30 -15.68
N LEU A 9 -6.32 2.16 -15.60
CA LEU A 9 -6.92 0.85 -15.85
C LEU A 9 -7.71 0.27 -14.68
N ASP A 10 -7.40 0.66 -13.42
CA ASP A 10 -7.94 0.05 -12.21
C ASP A 10 -8.07 1.04 -11.04
N ALA A 11 -8.70 2.17 -11.32
CA ALA A 11 -8.79 3.31 -10.40
C ALA A 11 -9.55 3.01 -9.10
N HIS A 12 -10.47 2.04 -9.08
CA HIS A 12 -11.22 1.63 -7.88
C HIS A 12 -10.32 1.23 -6.71
N THR A 13 -9.17 0.60 -7.01
CA THR A 13 -8.22 0.16 -5.98
C THR A 13 -7.47 1.30 -5.30
N LEU A 14 -7.52 2.49 -5.87
CA LEU A 14 -6.84 3.68 -5.37
C LEU A 14 -7.83 4.73 -4.85
N ASN A 15 -8.98 4.87 -5.51
CA ASN A 15 -9.97 5.91 -5.22
C ASN A 15 -11.34 5.30 -5.01
N PRO A 16 -11.77 5.11 -3.76
CA PRO A 16 -13.12 4.66 -3.44
C PRO A 16 -14.19 5.76 -3.63
N GLY A 17 -13.80 6.95 -4.12
CA GLY A 17 -14.71 8.08 -4.37
C GLY A 17 -14.36 9.37 -3.62
N ASP A 18 -13.25 9.39 -2.89
CA ASP A 18 -12.77 10.51 -2.05
C ASP A 18 -11.70 11.39 -2.71
N LEU A 19 -11.15 10.96 -3.86
CA LEU A 19 -10.12 11.71 -4.58
C LEU A 19 -10.68 12.41 -5.82
N ASP A 20 -10.31 13.67 -6.00
CA ASP A 20 -10.56 14.40 -7.25
C ASP A 20 -9.43 14.12 -8.26
N TRP A 21 -9.81 13.76 -9.48
CA TRP A 21 -8.87 13.55 -10.59
C TRP A 21 -8.47 14.85 -11.33
N LYS A 22 -8.84 16.01 -10.82
CA LYS A 22 -8.64 17.30 -11.49
C LYS A 22 -7.19 17.50 -11.91
N CYS A 23 -6.23 17.22 -11.03
CA CYS A 23 -4.80 17.38 -11.31
C CYS A 23 -4.32 16.52 -12.51
N ILE A 24 -4.92 15.35 -12.74
CA ILE A 24 -4.59 14.48 -13.88
C ILE A 24 -5.36 14.93 -15.13
N LYS A 25 -6.64 15.31 -14.98
CA LYS A 25 -7.47 15.86 -16.07
C LYS A 25 -6.89 17.14 -16.67
N ASP A 26 -6.22 17.96 -15.85
CA ASP A 26 -5.57 19.19 -16.32
C ASP A 26 -4.35 18.90 -17.22
N LEU A 27 -3.72 17.71 -17.08
CA LEU A 27 -2.55 17.29 -17.88
C LEU A 27 -2.91 16.71 -19.25
N GLY A 28 -4.09 16.12 -19.42
CA GLY A 28 -4.46 15.41 -20.65
C GLY A 28 -5.94 15.10 -20.77
N GLU A 29 -6.26 14.34 -21.81
CA GLU A 29 -7.56 13.69 -21.96
C GLU A 29 -7.56 12.44 -21.09
N PHE A 30 -8.29 12.46 -19.98
CA PHE A 30 -8.23 11.45 -18.94
C PHE A 30 -9.46 10.54 -18.93
N THR A 31 -9.22 9.23 -18.98
CA THR A 31 -10.24 8.18 -18.81
C THR A 31 -9.82 7.26 -17.67
N ALA A 32 -10.71 7.04 -16.70
CA ALA A 32 -10.50 6.11 -15.61
C ALA A 32 -11.51 4.96 -15.69
N TYR A 33 -11.01 3.74 -15.60
CA TYR A 33 -11.81 2.54 -15.45
C TYR A 33 -11.70 2.06 -14.01
N GLU A 34 -12.80 1.64 -13.41
CA GLU A 34 -12.78 1.08 -12.06
C GLU A 34 -11.94 -0.21 -12.00
N ARG A 35 -12.14 -1.08 -12.97
CA ARG A 35 -11.41 -2.35 -13.14
C ARG A 35 -11.26 -2.65 -14.61
N THR A 36 -10.16 -3.32 -14.99
CA THR A 36 -9.91 -3.74 -16.37
C THR A 36 -9.50 -5.21 -16.38
N GLU A 37 -10.34 -6.02 -17.00
CA GLU A 37 -10.04 -7.42 -17.24
C GLU A 37 -8.95 -7.54 -18.32
N ARG A 38 -8.21 -8.66 -18.29
CA ARG A 38 -7.03 -8.87 -19.16
C ARG A 38 -7.35 -8.71 -20.63
N GLU A 39 -8.47 -9.24 -21.09
CA GLU A 39 -8.93 -9.17 -22.49
C GLU A 39 -9.26 -7.74 -22.94
N ASN A 40 -9.57 -6.85 -22.00
CA ASN A 40 -9.97 -5.47 -22.29
C ASN A 40 -8.80 -4.47 -22.20
N ILE A 41 -7.61 -4.89 -21.81
CA ILE A 41 -6.44 -3.99 -21.64
C ILE A 41 -6.14 -3.28 -22.97
N ILE A 42 -6.04 -4.03 -24.07
CA ILE A 42 -5.68 -3.46 -25.38
C ILE A 42 -6.77 -2.52 -25.88
N SER A 43 -8.03 -2.95 -25.88
CA SER A 43 -9.15 -2.13 -26.40
C SER A 43 -9.30 -0.80 -25.64
N ARG A 44 -9.01 -0.80 -24.35
CA ARG A 44 -9.07 0.41 -23.49
C ARG A 44 -7.85 1.31 -23.62
N SER A 45 -6.72 0.78 -24.08
CA SER A 45 -5.43 1.47 -24.08
C SER A 45 -4.85 1.76 -25.46
N ILE A 46 -5.50 1.32 -26.52
CA ILE A 46 -4.95 1.42 -27.91
C ILE A 46 -4.61 2.87 -28.31
N GLU A 47 -5.33 3.83 -27.82
CA GLU A 47 -5.11 5.26 -28.06
C GLU A 47 -4.30 5.96 -26.95
N ALA A 48 -3.94 5.24 -25.86
CA ALA A 48 -3.29 5.84 -24.72
C ALA A 48 -1.83 6.23 -25.02
N ASP A 49 -1.47 7.46 -24.70
CA ASP A 49 -0.07 7.92 -24.59
C ASP A 49 0.51 7.54 -23.22
N ILE A 50 -0.32 7.54 -22.18
CA ILE A 50 0.06 7.27 -20.77
C ILE A 50 -0.93 6.26 -20.17
N ILE A 51 -0.39 5.21 -19.56
CA ILE A 51 -1.18 4.28 -18.75
C ILE A 51 -0.83 4.50 -17.28
N ILE A 52 -1.88 4.63 -16.44
CA ILE A 52 -1.78 4.55 -14.99
C ILE A 52 -2.39 3.22 -14.58
N THR A 53 -1.73 2.49 -13.69
CA THR A 53 -2.25 1.23 -13.14
C THR A 53 -1.78 1.05 -11.70
N ASN A 54 -2.55 0.34 -10.88
CA ASN A 54 -2.14 -0.11 -9.55
C ASN A 54 -1.84 -1.62 -9.55
N LYS A 55 -2.75 -2.44 -10.09
CA LYS A 55 -2.66 -3.90 -10.05
C LYS A 55 -2.89 -4.58 -11.40
N THR A 56 -3.34 -3.86 -12.43
CA THR A 56 -3.50 -4.44 -13.76
C THR A 56 -2.14 -4.79 -14.34
N VAL A 57 -2.00 -6.05 -14.76
CA VAL A 57 -0.72 -6.61 -15.19
C VAL A 57 -0.45 -6.28 -16.64
N LEU A 58 0.69 -5.63 -16.93
CA LEU A 58 1.17 -5.33 -18.28
C LEU A 58 2.42 -6.13 -18.59
N ARG A 59 2.40 -6.86 -19.71
CA ARG A 59 3.48 -7.71 -20.21
C ARG A 59 3.84 -7.34 -21.64
N ARG A 60 4.90 -7.93 -22.18
CA ARG A 60 5.40 -7.72 -23.54
C ARG A 60 4.28 -7.69 -24.61
N GLU A 61 3.38 -8.66 -24.56
CA GLU A 61 2.26 -8.83 -25.52
C GLU A 61 1.32 -7.62 -25.59
N HIS A 62 1.28 -6.81 -24.52
CA HIS A 62 0.51 -5.56 -24.48
C HIS A 62 1.29 -4.44 -25.17
N PHE A 63 2.60 -4.32 -24.88
CA PHE A 63 3.44 -3.26 -25.49
C PHE A 63 3.55 -3.38 -27.00
N GLU A 64 3.59 -4.60 -27.53
CA GLU A 64 3.55 -4.87 -28.96
C GLU A 64 2.30 -4.31 -29.66
N LYS A 65 1.19 -4.21 -28.95
CA LYS A 65 -0.11 -3.79 -29.45
C LYS A 65 -0.50 -2.35 -29.10
N LEU A 66 0.36 -1.63 -28.37
CA LEU A 66 0.11 -0.27 -27.89
C LEU A 66 1.14 0.72 -28.47
N PRO A 67 1.11 0.99 -29.77
CA PRO A 67 2.17 1.76 -30.45
C PRO A 67 2.25 3.23 -30.04
N LYS A 68 1.23 3.77 -29.38
CA LYS A 68 1.19 5.15 -28.90
C LYS A 68 1.69 5.30 -27.47
N LEU A 69 1.86 4.19 -26.74
CA LEU A 69 2.23 4.20 -25.32
C LEU A 69 3.64 4.74 -25.12
N ARG A 70 3.75 5.80 -24.32
CA ARG A 70 5.00 6.52 -24.05
C ARG A 70 5.42 6.55 -22.58
N LEU A 71 4.51 6.23 -21.66
CA LEU A 71 4.76 6.25 -20.21
C LEU A 71 3.82 5.29 -19.50
N ILE A 72 4.35 4.58 -18.52
CA ILE A 72 3.56 3.80 -17.55
C ILE A 72 3.81 4.35 -16.16
N CYS A 73 2.73 4.67 -15.42
CA CYS A 73 2.77 5.10 -14.03
C CYS A 73 2.12 4.03 -13.16
N VAL A 74 2.88 3.44 -12.26
CA VAL A 74 2.37 2.49 -11.27
C VAL A 74 1.99 3.23 -10.00
N ALA A 75 0.70 3.27 -9.67
CA ALA A 75 0.16 3.96 -8.49
C ALA A 75 0.38 3.13 -7.21
N ALA A 76 1.56 2.54 -7.06
CA ALA A 76 1.99 1.72 -5.93
C ALA A 76 3.52 1.79 -5.75
N THR A 77 4.00 1.31 -4.60
CA THR A 77 5.46 1.15 -4.37
C THR A 77 6.02 -0.04 -5.17
N GLY A 78 5.33 -1.19 -5.16
CA GLY A 78 5.69 -2.37 -5.95
C GLY A 78 5.30 -2.20 -7.42
N PHE A 79 6.13 -2.65 -8.34
CA PHE A 79 5.93 -2.54 -9.79
C PHE A 79 6.08 -3.87 -10.53
N ASP A 80 6.03 -4.98 -9.84
CA ASP A 80 6.07 -6.35 -10.37
C ASP A 80 4.91 -6.68 -11.32
N VAL A 81 3.85 -5.87 -11.30
CA VAL A 81 2.75 -5.90 -12.26
C VAL A 81 3.20 -5.49 -13.67
N ILE A 82 4.35 -4.84 -13.83
CA ILE A 82 4.89 -4.42 -15.12
C ILE A 82 6.11 -5.28 -15.51
N ASP A 83 6.15 -5.75 -16.73
CA ASP A 83 7.36 -6.29 -17.37
C ASP A 83 8.29 -5.12 -17.73
N VAL A 84 9.09 -4.70 -16.76
CA VAL A 84 9.99 -3.54 -16.91
C VAL A 84 11.08 -3.80 -17.94
N ALA A 85 11.53 -5.04 -18.08
CA ALA A 85 12.53 -5.39 -19.10
C ALA A 85 11.96 -5.20 -20.52
N ALA A 86 10.76 -5.73 -20.75
CA ALA A 86 10.07 -5.52 -22.03
C ALA A 86 9.75 -4.03 -22.26
N ALA A 87 9.20 -3.32 -21.25
CA ALA A 87 8.90 -1.89 -21.39
C ALA A 87 10.14 -1.08 -21.83
N ARG A 88 11.31 -1.40 -21.28
CA ARG A 88 12.59 -0.77 -21.66
C ARG A 88 12.96 -1.04 -23.11
N GLU A 89 12.76 -2.25 -23.61
CA GLU A 89 13.04 -2.60 -25.04
C GLU A 89 12.13 -1.81 -26.00
N PHE A 90 10.88 -1.54 -25.58
CA PHE A 90 9.94 -0.70 -26.36
C PHE A 90 10.15 0.81 -26.12
N GLY A 91 11.16 1.21 -25.32
CA GLY A 91 11.43 2.62 -25.03
C GLY A 91 10.37 3.27 -24.14
N ILE A 92 9.60 2.49 -23.36
CA ILE A 92 8.52 2.96 -22.49
C ILE A 92 9.07 3.09 -21.07
N PRO A 93 9.27 4.31 -20.54
CA PRO A 93 9.64 4.52 -19.14
C PRO A 93 8.53 4.06 -18.21
N VAL A 94 8.93 3.51 -17.04
CA VAL A 94 8.03 3.08 -15.97
C VAL A 94 8.37 3.85 -14.71
N CYS A 95 7.39 4.53 -14.13
CA CYS A 95 7.48 5.25 -12.87
C CYS A 95 6.60 4.58 -11.81
N ASN A 96 7.00 4.67 -10.55
CA ASN A 96 6.21 4.16 -9.40
C ASN A 96 6.16 5.19 -8.28
N CYS A 97 5.30 4.95 -7.26
CA CYS A 97 5.18 5.79 -6.07
C CYS A 97 5.98 5.17 -4.92
N ALA A 98 7.29 5.41 -4.89
CA ALA A 98 8.16 4.88 -3.85
C ALA A 98 7.95 5.59 -2.50
N GLY A 99 7.87 4.80 -1.42
CA GLY A 99 7.99 5.29 -0.04
C GLY A 99 6.75 5.97 0.57
N TYR A 100 5.68 6.21 -0.17
CA TYR A 100 4.49 6.92 0.34
C TYR A 100 3.84 6.23 1.55
N GLY A 101 3.83 4.89 1.57
CA GLY A 101 3.18 4.09 2.61
C GLY A 101 4.07 3.74 3.81
N THR A 102 5.34 4.16 3.84
CA THR A 102 6.31 3.73 4.87
C THR A 102 5.81 3.97 6.29
N ARG A 103 5.35 5.18 6.59
CA ARG A 103 4.86 5.55 7.93
C ARG A 103 3.56 4.86 8.29
N ALA A 104 2.62 4.80 7.34
CA ALA A 104 1.32 4.15 7.57
C ALA A 104 1.47 2.65 7.86
N VAL A 105 2.34 1.96 7.11
CA VAL A 105 2.65 0.54 7.36
C VAL A 105 3.35 0.35 8.70
N ALA A 106 4.33 1.18 9.03
CA ALA A 106 5.03 1.10 10.31
C ALA A 106 4.08 1.37 11.50
N GLN A 107 3.18 2.34 11.38
CA GLN A 107 2.13 2.60 12.38
C GLN A 107 1.22 1.39 12.56
N MET A 108 0.82 0.71 11.48
CA MET A 108 -0.01 -0.48 11.56
C MET A 108 0.71 -1.64 12.27
N VAL A 109 2.01 -1.80 12.06
CA VAL A 109 2.82 -2.80 12.80
C VAL A 109 2.78 -2.51 14.30
N VAL A 110 2.94 -1.25 14.72
CA VAL A 110 2.85 -0.85 16.13
C VAL A 110 1.45 -1.10 16.69
N ALA A 111 0.41 -0.77 15.93
CA ALA A 111 -0.98 -1.00 16.34
C ALA A 111 -1.26 -2.50 16.58
N HIS A 112 -0.81 -3.38 15.68
CA HIS A 112 -0.93 -4.82 15.86
C HIS A 112 -0.12 -5.33 17.06
N LEU A 113 1.10 -4.83 17.28
CA LEU A 113 1.91 -5.20 18.42
C LEU A 113 1.20 -4.82 19.75
N LEU A 114 0.63 -3.62 19.81
CA LEU A 114 -0.11 -3.15 21.00
C LEU A 114 -1.40 -3.94 21.19
N GLU A 115 -2.09 -4.34 20.13
CA GLU A 115 -3.26 -5.22 20.24
C GLU A 115 -2.88 -6.60 20.81
N VAL A 116 -1.76 -7.17 20.36
CA VAL A 116 -1.25 -8.45 20.90
C VAL A 116 -0.85 -8.31 22.36
N ALA A 117 -0.18 -7.20 22.73
CA ALA A 117 0.32 -6.97 24.08
C ALA A 117 -0.79 -6.61 25.08
N ASN A 118 -1.70 -5.74 24.68
CA ASN A 118 -2.68 -5.11 25.57
C ASN A 118 -4.13 -5.57 25.32
N ARG A 119 -4.39 -6.32 24.23
CA ARG A 119 -5.72 -6.85 23.88
C ARG A 119 -6.83 -5.79 23.92
N VAL A 120 -6.54 -4.61 23.35
CA VAL A 120 -7.41 -3.42 23.42
C VAL A 120 -8.81 -3.72 22.89
N GLY A 121 -8.92 -4.40 21.76
CA GLY A 121 -10.21 -4.79 21.17
C GLY A 121 -11.01 -5.71 22.08
N HIS A 122 -10.35 -6.71 22.70
CA HIS A 122 -10.98 -7.63 23.65
C HIS A 122 -11.54 -6.90 24.87
N TYR A 123 -10.73 -6.06 25.52
CA TYR A 123 -11.17 -5.32 26.71
C TYR A 123 -12.21 -4.26 26.38
N THR A 124 -12.14 -3.63 25.21
CA THR A 124 -13.19 -2.71 24.74
C THR A 124 -14.54 -3.44 24.62
N ALA A 125 -14.58 -4.60 23.99
CA ALA A 125 -15.80 -5.40 23.87
C ALA A 125 -16.31 -5.87 25.24
N ALA A 126 -15.42 -6.30 26.13
CA ALA A 126 -15.76 -6.71 27.49
C ALA A 126 -16.36 -5.55 28.30
N CYS A 127 -15.80 -4.34 28.21
CA CYS A 127 -16.35 -3.16 28.88
C CYS A 127 -17.76 -2.82 28.36
N HIS A 128 -17.95 -2.83 27.01
CA HIS A 128 -19.27 -2.58 26.43
C HIS A 128 -20.33 -3.62 26.82
N SER A 129 -19.93 -4.86 27.08
CA SER A 129 -20.83 -5.90 27.59
C SER A 129 -21.12 -5.83 29.09
N GLY A 130 -20.58 -4.82 29.79
CA GLY A 130 -20.75 -4.63 31.22
C GLY A 130 -19.82 -5.46 32.12
N PHE A 131 -18.81 -6.13 31.53
CA PHE A 131 -17.88 -6.98 32.30
C PHE A 131 -17.22 -6.22 33.44
N TRP A 132 -16.76 -4.98 33.19
CA TRP A 132 -16.12 -4.17 34.25
C TRP A 132 -17.10 -3.80 35.39
N SER A 133 -18.29 -3.30 35.04
CA SER A 133 -19.29 -2.82 36.00
C SER A 133 -19.94 -3.92 36.85
N GLN A 134 -19.79 -5.19 36.46
CA GLN A 134 -20.31 -6.35 37.19
C GLN A 134 -19.29 -6.93 38.17
N GLN A 135 -18.07 -6.40 38.23
CA GLN A 135 -17.06 -6.85 39.18
C GLN A 135 -17.26 -6.22 40.54
N ASN A 136 -16.87 -6.95 41.60
CA ASN A 136 -16.91 -6.45 42.96
C ASN A 136 -15.75 -5.49 43.28
N ASP A 137 -14.66 -5.59 42.51
CA ASP A 137 -13.44 -4.83 42.70
C ASP A 137 -13.30 -3.70 41.68
N PHE A 138 -12.45 -2.72 41.96
CA PHE A 138 -12.12 -1.61 41.07
C PHE A 138 -11.33 -2.04 39.84
N CYS A 139 -10.88 -3.29 39.78
CA CYS A 139 -10.10 -3.86 38.67
C CYS A 139 -10.68 -5.21 38.27
N SER A 140 -10.51 -5.55 37.01
CA SER A 140 -10.88 -6.85 36.44
C SER A 140 -9.92 -7.27 35.32
N TRP A 141 -9.67 -8.57 35.23
CA TRP A 141 -8.86 -9.15 34.17
C TRP A 141 -9.36 -10.57 33.88
N ASN A 142 -9.34 -10.92 32.60
CA ASN A 142 -9.66 -12.27 32.13
C ASN A 142 -8.60 -12.79 31.14
N ASN A 143 -7.59 -11.99 30.82
CA ASN A 143 -6.45 -12.36 30.01
C ASN A 143 -5.17 -11.67 30.53
N PRO A 144 -4.01 -12.33 30.44
CA PRO A 144 -2.74 -11.69 30.76
C PRO A 144 -2.42 -10.59 29.74
N LEU A 145 -1.88 -9.50 30.22
CA LEU A 145 -1.32 -8.41 29.41
C LEU A 145 0.21 -8.53 29.41
N MET A 146 0.83 -7.92 28.42
CA MET A 146 2.28 -7.91 28.28
C MET A 146 2.77 -6.46 28.22
N GLU A 147 3.64 -6.08 29.15
CA GLU A 147 4.40 -4.85 29.05
C GLU A 147 5.56 -5.03 28.06
N LEU A 148 5.78 -4.04 27.22
CA LEU A 148 6.79 -4.12 26.15
C LEU A 148 8.20 -3.77 26.62
N GLN A 149 8.35 -3.09 27.74
CA GLN A 149 9.65 -2.76 28.35
C GLN A 149 10.54 -4.02 28.44
N ASP A 150 11.78 -3.90 28.01
CA ASP A 150 12.80 -4.97 28.00
C ASP A 150 12.47 -6.23 27.17
N LYS A 151 11.33 -6.25 26.47
CA LYS A 151 11.01 -7.36 25.57
C LYS A 151 11.85 -7.31 24.30
N LYS A 152 12.17 -8.48 23.78
CA LYS A 152 12.94 -8.63 22.52
C LYS A 152 12.00 -8.64 21.34
N MET A 153 12.32 -7.87 20.31
CA MET A 153 11.62 -7.90 19.01
C MET A 153 12.61 -7.98 17.87
N GLY A 154 12.38 -8.95 16.98
CA GLY A 154 13.11 -9.11 15.73
C GLY A 154 12.33 -8.52 14.56
N VAL A 155 12.98 -7.69 13.74
CA VAL A 155 12.44 -7.15 12.49
C VAL A 155 13.18 -7.80 11.32
N ILE A 156 12.46 -8.58 10.51
CA ILE A 156 13.02 -9.22 9.32
C ILE A 156 12.90 -8.25 8.15
N GLY A 157 14.04 -7.75 7.66
CA GLY A 157 14.15 -6.71 6.64
C GLY A 157 14.41 -5.32 7.24
N PHE A 158 15.57 -4.74 6.89
CA PHE A 158 16.00 -3.41 7.39
C PHE A 158 15.98 -2.35 6.27
N GLY A 159 14.92 -2.38 5.47
CA GLY A 159 14.59 -1.34 4.48
C GLY A 159 13.88 -0.14 5.13
N ASN A 160 13.24 0.70 4.31
CA ASN A 160 12.55 1.92 4.78
C ASN A 160 11.49 1.62 5.86
N ILE A 161 10.65 0.60 5.62
CA ILE A 161 9.59 0.23 6.56
C ILE A 161 10.19 -0.34 7.86
N GLY A 162 11.13 -1.29 7.76
CA GLY A 162 11.74 -1.89 8.95
C GLY A 162 12.47 -0.88 9.83
N ARG A 163 13.16 0.09 9.23
CA ARG A 163 13.79 1.21 9.96
C ARG A 163 12.76 2.07 10.68
N GLU A 164 11.67 2.40 10.01
CA GLU A 164 10.61 3.23 10.61
C GLU A 164 9.90 2.49 11.74
N VAL A 165 9.65 1.17 11.60
CA VAL A 165 9.13 0.33 12.69
C VAL A 165 10.05 0.39 13.92
N ILE A 166 11.36 0.21 13.72
CA ILE A 166 12.33 0.29 14.82
C ILE A 166 12.32 1.68 15.46
N ASN A 167 12.25 2.76 14.68
CA ASN A 167 12.18 4.12 15.21
C ASN A 167 10.94 4.33 16.09
N LEU A 168 9.77 3.83 15.66
CA LEU A 168 8.53 3.94 16.42
C LEU A 168 8.51 3.07 17.69
N LEU A 169 9.26 1.96 17.72
CA LEU A 169 9.28 1.03 18.85
C LEU A 169 10.33 1.38 19.91
N ARG A 170 11.33 2.18 19.59
CA ARG A 170 12.36 2.62 20.57
C ARG A 170 11.81 3.21 21.86
N PRO A 171 10.80 4.12 21.82
CA PRO A 171 10.24 4.70 23.03
C PRO A 171 9.56 3.72 23.96
N PHE A 172 9.21 2.52 23.50
CA PHE A 172 8.62 1.46 24.34
C PHE A 172 9.66 0.70 25.16
N GLY A 173 10.94 1.06 25.09
CA GLY A 173 12.01 0.43 25.88
C GLY A 173 12.32 -1.02 25.49
N MET A 174 11.98 -1.41 24.26
CA MET A 174 12.22 -2.76 23.74
C MET A 174 13.68 -2.97 23.33
N LEU A 175 14.14 -4.21 23.38
CA LEU A 175 15.41 -4.66 22.77
C LEU A 175 15.13 -5.05 21.31
N LEU A 176 15.55 -4.18 20.38
CA LEU A 176 15.22 -4.29 18.96
C LEU A 176 16.38 -4.89 18.17
N PHE A 177 16.09 -5.91 17.39
CA PHE A 177 17.02 -6.61 16.51
C PHE A 177 16.54 -6.54 15.07
N ALA A 178 17.45 -6.37 14.11
CA ALA A 178 17.12 -6.42 12.69
C ALA A 178 17.88 -7.55 12.00
N VAL A 179 17.19 -8.31 11.17
CA VAL A 179 17.81 -9.30 10.27
C VAL A 179 17.72 -8.75 8.85
N THR A 180 18.84 -8.70 8.17
CA THR A 180 18.95 -8.22 6.79
C THR A 180 19.85 -9.12 5.97
N SER A 181 19.63 -9.17 4.67
CA SER A 181 20.46 -9.88 3.70
C SER A 181 21.68 -9.05 3.23
N LYS A 182 21.85 -7.84 3.77
CA LYS A 182 22.95 -6.91 3.43
C LYS A 182 23.88 -6.72 4.60
#